data_4ad53098879298bf4f7c96c7db328bf1
#
_entry.id   4ad53098879298bf4f7c96c7db328bf1
#
_cell.length_a   1.000
_cell.length_b   1.000
_cell.length_c   1.000
_cell.angle_alpha   90.00
_cell.angle_beta   90.00
_cell.angle_gamma   90.00
#
_symmetry.space_group_name_H-M   'P 1'
#
loop_
_entity.id
_entity.type
_entity.pdbx_description
1 polymer ?
#
loop_
_entity_poly.entity_id
_entity_poly.type
_entity_poly.pdbx_seq_one_letter_code
_entity_poly.pdbx_strand_id
1 'polypeptide(L)'
;MEFEYRLLVNRDSPLARHEVHDLAELNRYTEVLHDDFQLPGEEGSSLRWQVTENRRVHVYERCSQFSILQSLPTAYMWASPMPQRALEQYHLVLKKCPAQNQRMRDVLVYPDKGGLRPEEEKFIELLRRQAALTVK
;
A
#
# COMPACT_ATOMS: atom_id res chain seq x y z
N MET A 1 4.85 13.65 1.27
CA MET A 1 3.43 13.32 1.48
C MET A 1 3.34 12.41 2.70
N GLU A 2 2.45 12.69 3.65
CA GLU A 2 2.20 11.80 4.80
C GLU A 2 0.94 10.98 4.56
N PHE A 3 0.97 9.71 4.90
CA PHE A 3 -0.16 8.79 4.73
C PHE A 3 -0.07 7.63 5.73
N GLU A 4 -1.15 6.87 5.82
CA GLU A 4 -1.22 5.59 6.53
C GLU A 4 -1.32 4.46 5.52
N TYR A 5 -0.62 3.35 5.78
CA TYR A 5 -0.84 2.14 4.99
C TYR A 5 -2.27 1.65 5.15
N ARG A 6 -2.82 1.16 4.07
CA ARG A 6 -4.17 0.61 3.99
C ARG A 6 -4.11 -0.82 3.46
N LEU A 7 -5.12 -1.60 3.77
CA LEU A 7 -5.31 -2.90 3.15
C LEU A 7 -5.82 -2.71 1.73
N LEU A 8 -5.08 -3.22 0.76
CA LEU A 8 -5.52 -3.35 -0.62
C LEU A 8 -6.06 -4.76 -0.81
N VAL A 9 -7.31 -4.87 -1.18
CA VAL A 9 -8.04 -6.13 -1.31
C VAL A 9 -8.92 -6.14 -2.56
N ASN A 10 -9.27 -7.32 -3.01
CA ASN A 10 -10.31 -7.48 -4.01
C ASN A 10 -11.63 -6.87 -3.51
N ARG A 11 -12.38 -6.22 -4.39
CA ARG A 11 -13.67 -5.61 -4.04
C ARG A 11 -14.69 -6.61 -3.52
N ASP A 12 -14.61 -7.86 -3.95
CA ASP A 12 -15.47 -8.95 -3.51
C ASP A 12 -14.95 -9.68 -2.27
N SER A 13 -13.77 -9.30 -1.76
CA SER A 13 -13.20 -9.86 -0.54
C SER A 13 -14.11 -9.62 0.67
N PRO A 14 -14.21 -10.58 1.60
CA PRO A 14 -14.82 -10.32 2.90
C PRO A 14 -14.18 -9.12 3.62
N LEU A 15 -12.87 -8.91 3.49
CA LEU A 15 -12.16 -7.76 4.05
C LEU A 15 -12.62 -6.41 3.46
N ALA A 16 -13.20 -6.38 2.28
CA ALA A 16 -13.73 -5.15 1.70
C ALA A 16 -14.95 -4.62 2.47
N ARG A 17 -15.66 -5.49 3.18
CA ARG A 17 -16.90 -5.20 3.91
C ARG A 17 -16.75 -5.17 5.42
N HIS A 18 -15.60 -5.60 5.93
CA HIS A 18 -15.30 -5.75 7.35
C HIS A 18 -14.19 -4.78 7.77
N GLU A 19 -14.25 -4.23 8.97
CA GLU A 19 -13.15 -3.46 9.57
C GLU A 19 -12.28 -4.39 10.40
N VAL A 20 -10.99 -4.37 10.14
CA VAL A 20 -10.00 -5.17 10.86
C VAL A 20 -9.55 -4.41 12.10
N HIS A 21 -9.97 -4.88 13.26
CA HIS A 21 -9.61 -4.28 14.55
C HIS A 21 -8.46 -5.00 15.24
N ASP A 22 -8.19 -6.25 14.85
CA ASP A 22 -7.06 -7.04 15.33
C ASP A 22 -6.32 -7.63 14.12
N LEU A 23 -5.00 -7.45 14.06
CA LEU A 23 -4.16 -8.00 12.98
C LEU A 23 -4.21 -9.52 12.92
N ALA A 24 -4.52 -10.21 14.03
CA ALA A 24 -4.71 -11.66 14.03
C ALA A 24 -5.86 -12.12 13.12
N GLU A 25 -6.82 -11.26 12.83
CA GLU A 25 -7.91 -11.57 11.88
C GLU A 25 -7.37 -11.81 10.46
N LEU A 26 -6.23 -11.21 10.11
CA LEU A 26 -5.57 -11.38 8.81
C LEU A 26 -4.92 -12.75 8.63
N ASN A 27 -4.74 -13.54 9.70
CA ASN A 27 -4.19 -14.89 9.64
C ASN A 27 -5.00 -15.87 8.77
N ARG A 28 -6.25 -15.54 8.47
CA ARG A 28 -7.13 -16.33 7.59
C ARG A 28 -6.93 -16.03 6.11
N TYR A 29 -6.18 -14.98 5.80
CA TYR A 29 -5.99 -14.47 4.46
C TYR A 29 -4.54 -14.69 4.00
N THR A 30 -4.32 -14.56 2.70
CA THR A 30 -2.99 -14.67 2.11
C THR A 30 -2.40 -13.27 1.92
N GLU A 31 -1.26 -13.01 2.52
CA GLU A 31 -0.52 -11.77 2.33
C GLU A 31 0.29 -11.82 1.04
N VAL A 32 0.12 -10.83 0.17
CA VAL A 32 0.92 -10.67 -1.05
C VAL A 32 1.98 -9.61 -0.80
N LEU A 33 3.24 -9.99 -0.88
CA LEU A 33 4.39 -9.15 -0.56
C LEU A 33 5.22 -8.88 -1.81
N HIS A 34 5.73 -7.65 -1.93
CA HIS A 34 6.89 -7.40 -2.78
C HIS A 34 8.15 -7.80 -2.00
N ASP A 35 9.10 -8.46 -2.64
CA ASP A 35 10.27 -9.03 -1.94
C ASP A 35 11.11 -7.95 -1.24
N ASP A 36 11.21 -6.77 -1.84
CA ASP A 36 11.91 -5.62 -1.26
C ASP A 36 11.06 -4.79 -0.28
N PHE A 37 9.80 -5.19 -0.04
CA PHE A 37 8.91 -4.41 0.81
C PHE A 37 9.13 -4.72 2.29
N GLN A 38 9.64 -3.74 3.01
CA GLN A 38 9.69 -3.73 4.47
C GLN A 38 8.82 -2.60 4.99
N LEU A 39 7.92 -2.92 5.91
CA LEU A 39 7.23 -1.87 6.66
C LEU A 39 8.26 -1.16 7.54
N PRO A 40 8.36 0.17 7.49
CA PRO A 40 9.26 0.92 8.34
C PRO A 40 8.99 0.65 9.81
N GLY A 41 10.07 0.50 10.58
CA GLY A 41 9.99 0.11 11.99
C GLY A 41 10.15 -1.40 12.22
N GLU A 42 10.36 -2.19 11.16
CA GLU A 42 10.55 -3.64 11.25
C GLU A 42 11.97 -4.08 11.62
N GLU A 43 12.94 -3.18 11.70
CA GLU A 43 14.19 -3.51 12.37
C GLU A 43 13.91 -3.71 13.87
N GLY A 44 13.30 -4.86 14.19
CA GLY A 44 13.03 -5.31 15.55
C GLY A 44 11.61 -5.10 16.08
N SER A 45 10.64 -4.62 15.31
CA SER A 45 9.29 -4.42 15.82
C SER A 45 8.25 -5.44 15.31
N SER A 46 7.47 -5.84 16.25
CA SER A 46 6.50 -6.90 16.37
C SER A 46 5.30 -6.93 15.39
N LEU A 47 5.12 -5.99 14.49
CA LEU A 47 3.91 -5.96 13.65
C LEU A 47 3.86 -7.12 12.64
N ARG A 48 4.99 -7.44 12.03
CA ARG A 48 5.09 -8.62 11.14
C ARG A 48 4.98 -9.94 11.90
N TRP A 49 5.43 -9.95 13.17
CA TRP A 49 5.43 -11.15 13.99
C TRP A 49 4.05 -11.46 14.60
N GLN A 50 3.17 -10.48 14.72
CA GLN A 50 1.78 -10.71 15.15
C GLN A 50 0.94 -11.42 14.08
N VAL A 51 1.40 -11.37 12.83
CA VAL A 51 0.80 -12.06 11.69
C VAL A 51 1.71 -13.23 11.25
N THR A 52 2.21 -14.01 12.21
CA THR A 52 3.27 -15.01 11.99
C THR A 52 2.80 -16.28 11.31
N GLU A 53 1.51 -16.56 11.27
CA GLU A 53 0.94 -17.77 10.66
C GLU A 53 0.37 -17.53 9.26
N ASN A 54 0.52 -16.35 8.69
CA ASN A 54 -0.05 -16.03 7.40
C ASN A 54 0.59 -16.80 6.26
N ARG A 55 -0.28 -17.29 5.39
CA ARG A 55 0.13 -17.70 4.06
C ARG A 55 0.68 -16.48 3.34
N ARG A 56 1.87 -16.57 2.77
CA ARG A 56 2.54 -15.48 2.07
C ARG A 56 2.87 -15.87 0.65
N VAL A 57 2.65 -14.92 -0.27
CA VAL A 57 3.08 -15.00 -1.65
C VAL A 57 4.05 -13.85 -1.89
N HIS A 58 5.30 -14.19 -2.17
CA HIS A 58 6.33 -13.22 -2.52
C HIS A 58 6.35 -13.02 -4.02
N VAL A 59 6.30 -11.79 -4.47
CA VAL A 59 6.39 -11.41 -5.87
C VAL A 59 7.41 -10.29 -6.05
N TYR A 60 8.06 -10.28 -7.20
CA TYR A 60 9.12 -9.32 -7.53
C TYR A 60 8.62 -8.20 -8.43
N GLU A 61 7.36 -8.25 -8.85
CA GLU A 61 6.78 -7.32 -9.80
C GLU A 61 5.43 -6.80 -9.31
N ARG A 62 5.26 -5.48 -9.36
CA ARG A 62 4.07 -4.79 -8.86
C ARG A 62 2.77 -5.21 -9.60
N CYS A 63 2.85 -5.37 -10.91
CA CYS A 63 1.68 -5.76 -11.70
C CYS A 63 1.18 -7.16 -11.32
N SER A 64 2.10 -8.07 -11.00
CA SER A 64 1.76 -9.42 -10.53
C SER A 64 1.02 -9.39 -9.19
N GLN A 65 1.36 -8.47 -8.29
CA GLN A 65 0.63 -8.29 -7.03
C GLN A 65 -0.85 -7.98 -7.26
N PHE A 66 -1.12 -7.02 -8.16
CA PHE A 66 -2.51 -6.63 -8.47
C PHE A 66 -3.30 -7.75 -9.14
N SER A 67 -2.66 -8.50 -10.04
CA SER A 67 -3.28 -9.66 -10.71
C SER A 67 -3.63 -10.77 -9.72
N ILE A 68 -2.76 -11.02 -8.73
CA ILE A 68 -3.05 -12.00 -7.67
C ILE A 68 -4.23 -11.53 -6.83
N LEU A 69 -4.24 -10.26 -6.39
CA LEU A 69 -5.36 -9.73 -5.60
C LEU A 69 -6.67 -9.76 -6.38
N GLN A 70 -6.63 -9.47 -7.68
CA GLN A 70 -7.81 -9.55 -8.55
C GLN A 70 -8.35 -10.97 -8.64
N SER A 71 -7.47 -11.96 -8.69
CA SER A 71 -7.83 -13.38 -8.89
C SER A 71 -8.13 -14.12 -7.58
N LEU A 72 -7.66 -13.61 -6.46
CA LEU A 72 -7.77 -14.26 -5.15
C LEU A 72 -8.45 -13.35 -4.11
N PRO A 73 -9.78 -13.42 -3.95
CA PRO A 73 -10.51 -12.58 -2.99
C PRO A 73 -10.11 -12.79 -1.52
N THR A 74 -9.41 -13.87 -1.20
CA THR A 74 -8.86 -14.15 0.13
C THR A 74 -7.44 -13.62 0.33
N ALA A 75 -6.91 -12.84 -0.63
CA ALA A 75 -5.61 -12.21 -0.51
C ALA A 75 -5.74 -10.73 -0.14
N TYR A 76 -4.69 -10.21 0.48
CA TYR A 76 -4.52 -8.79 0.78
C TYR A 76 -3.06 -8.38 0.63
N MET A 77 -2.83 -7.09 0.50
CA MET A 77 -1.51 -6.49 0.66
C MET A 77 -1.61 -5.14 1.37
N TRP A 78 -0.51 -4.72 1.97
CA TRP A 78 -0.38 -3.36 2.47
C TRP A 78 0.01 -2.43 1.33
N ALA A 79 -0.72 -1.33 1.18
CA ALA A 79 -0.49 -0.37 0.13
C ALA A 79 -0.57 1.07 0.62
N SER A 80 0.26 1.93 0.03
CA SER A 80 0.10 3.38 0.10
C SER A 80 -1.17 3.80 -0.67
N PRO A 81 -1.70 5.00 -0.42
CA PRO A 81 -2.78 5.55 -1.23
C PRO A 81 -2.44 5.51 -2.72
N MET A 82 -3.40 5.15 -3.54
CA MET A 82 -3.23 5.05 -4.99
C MET A 82 -4.41 5.66 -5.74
N PRO A 83 -4.23 6.06 -7.01
CA PRO A 83 -5.29 6.66 -7.81
C PRO A 83 -6.50 5.72 -7.95
N GLN A 84 -7.70 6.29 -7.85
CA GLN A 84 -8.96 5.57 -7.97
C GLN A 84 -9.06 4.75 -9.28
N ARG A 85 -8.54 5.31 -10.39
CA ARG A 85 -8.51 4.63 -11.68
C ARG A 85 -7.75 3.29 -11.64
N ALA A 86 -6.64 3.23 -10.89
CA ALA A 86 -5.88 1.99 -10.74
C ALA A 86 -6.68 0.94 -9.93
N LEU A 87 -7.38 1.37 -8.89
CA LEU A 87 -8.26 0.50 -8.10
C LEU A 87 -9.39 -0.10 -8.96
N GLU A 88 -10.01 0.73 -9.79
CA GLU A 88 -11.10 0.31 -10.67
C GLU A 88 -10.61 -0.67 -11.74
N GLN A 89 -9.46 -0.41 -12.35
CA GLN A 89 -8.88 -1.27 -13.39
C GLN A 89 -8.66 -2.71 -12.90
N TYR A 90 -8.26 -2.90 -11.65
CA TYR A 90 -7.97 -4.21 -11.08
C TYR A 90 -9.09 -4.74 -10.15
N HIS A 91 -10.24 -4.08 -10.12
CA HIS A 91 -11.35 -4.44 -9.23
C HIS A 91 -10.95 -4.50 -7.75
N LEU A 92 -10.13 -3.55 -7.33
CA LEU A 92 -9.58 -3.48 -5.97
C LEU A 92 -10.20 -2.33 -5.17
N VAL A 93 -10.02 -2.39 -3.87
CA VAL A 93 -10.41 -1.34 -2.93
C VAL A 93 -9.35 -1.18 -1.84
N LEU A 94 -9.10 0.07 -1.44
CA LEU A 94 -8.27 0.42 -0.30
C LEU A 94 -9.14 0.58 0.95
N LYS A 95 -8.82 -0.17 1.99
CA LYS A 95 -9.52 -0.15 3.28
C LYS A 95 -8.60 0.36 4.38
N LYS A 96 -9.11 1.26 5.20
CA LYS A 96 -8.44 1.58 6.47
C LYS A 96 -8.40 0.34 7.35
N CYS A 97 -7.33 0.19 8.10
CA CYS A 97 -7.17 -0.87 9.07
C CYS A 97 -6.93 -0.22 10.45
N PRO A 98 -7.94 -0.13 11.32
CA PRO A 98 -7.79 0.46 12.65
C PRO A 98 -6.70 -0.18 13.51
N ALA A 99 -6.42 -1.46 13.27
CA ALA A 99 -5.33 -2.18 13.95
C ALA A 99 -3.92 -1.71 13.51
N GLN A 100 -3.81 -0.95 12.41
CA GLN A 100 -2.57 -0.40 11.89
C GLN A 100 -2.71 1.11 11.67
N ASN A 101 -1.98 1.89 12.46
CA ASN A 101 -2.03 3.36 12.45
C ASN A 101 -0.67 4.02 12.16
N GLN A 102 0.28 3.27 11.66
CA GLN A 102 1.62 3.78 11.35
C GLN A 102 1.55 4.82 10.23
N ARG A 103 2.08 6.02 10.51
CA ARG A 103 2.19 7.10 9.54
C ARG A 103 3.50 7.01 8.79
N MET A 104 3.39 7.18 7.51
CA MET A 104 4.49 7.15 6.57
C MET A 104 4.65 8.49 5.89
N ARG A 105 5.88 8.77 5.43
CA ARG A 105 6.18 9.98 4.68
C ARG A 105 6.95 9.64 3.41
N ASP A 106 6.35 9.89 2.27
CA ASP A 106 7.08 9.93 1.01
C ASP A 106 7.76 11.28 0.85
N VAL A 107 9.02 11.26 0.50
CA VAL A 107 9.82 12.45 0.23
C VAL A 107 10.34 12.43 -1.21
N LEU A 108 10.34 13.58 -1.84
CA LEU A 108 10.98 13.77 -3.13
C LEU A 108 12.40 14.28 -2.89
N VAL A 109 13.38 13.55 -3.39
CA VAL A 109 14.79 13.90 -3.28
C VAL A 109 15.32 14.26 -4.68
N TYR A 110 16.00 15.37 -4.79
CA TYR A 110 16.64 15.82 -6.02
C TYR A 110 17.97 16.54 -5.70
N PRO A 111 18.92 16.60 -6.66
CA PRO A 111 20.20 17.27 -6.44
C PRO A 111 20.01 18.76 -6.14
N ASP A 112 20.73 19.28 -5.15
CA ASP A 112 20.71 20.70 -4.78
C ASP A 112 21.55 21.57 -5.73
N LYS A 113 22.49 20.97 -6.46
CA LYS A 113 23.40 21.69 -7.37
C LYS A 113 22.77 21.91 -8.74
N GLY A 114 22.71 23.16 -9.15
CA GLY A 114 22.32 23.57 -10.52
C GLY A 114 20.88 24.06 -10.69
N GLY A 115 20.07 24.00 -9.62
CA GLY A 115 18.64 24.34 -9.71
C GLY A 115 17.82 23.30 -10.49
N LEU A 116 16.51 23.47 -10.49
CA LEU A 116 15.61 22.65 -11.29
C LEU A 116 15.38 23.33 -12.65
N ARG A 117 15.28 22.52 -13.69
CA ARG A 117 14.85 23.00 -15.01
C ARG A 117 13.32 23.25 -14.98
N PRO A 118 12.78 24.09 -15.86
CA PRO A 118 11.36 24.42 -15.91
C PRO A 118 10.45 23.17 -16.00
N GLU A 119 10.88 22.14 -16.75
CA GLU A 119 10.15 20.89 -16.91
C GLU A 119 10.12 20.08 -15.60
N GLU A 120 11.21 20.11 -14.84
CA GLU A 120 11.33 19.43 -13.54
C GLU A 120 10.46 20.13 -12.48
N GLU A 121 10.46 21.47 -12.46
CA GLU A 121 9.56 22.25 -11.61
C GLU A 121 8.10 21.92 -11.92
N LYS A 122 7.75 21.89 -13.21
CA LYS A 122 6.40 21.54 -13.64
C LYS A 122 6.00 20.12 -13.26
N PHE A 123 6.91 19.17 -13.39
CA PHE A 123 6.69 17.79 -12.96
C PHE A 123 6.42 17.72 -11.45
N ILE A 124 7.22 18.40 -10.63
CA ILE A 124 7.06 18.43 -9.18
C ILE A 124 5.71 19.05 -8.79
N GLU A 125 5.29 20.14 -9.45
CA GLU A 125 3.98 20.76 -9.23
C GLU A 125 2.85 19.77 -9.49
N LEU A 126 2.89 19.07 -10.63
CA LEU A 126 1.89 18.08 -11.00
C LEU A 126 1.88 16.90 -10.06
N LEU A 127 3.05 16.42 -9.65
CA LEU A 127 3.19 15.33 -8.67
C LEU A 127 2.57 15.70 -7.33
N ARG A 128 2.88 16.89 -6.80
CA ARG A 128 2.29 17.40 -5.56
C ARG A 128 0.77 17.50 -5.64
N ARG A 129 0.26 18.01 -6.75
CA ARG A 129 -1.17 18.13 -7.01
C ARG A 129 -1.84 16.74 -7.02
N GLN A 130 -1.26 15.79 -7.74
CA GLN A 130 -1.78 14.43 -7.81
C GLN A 130 -1.73 13.72 -6.45
N ALA A 131 -0.63 13.86 -5.72
CA ALA A 131 -0.48 13.31 -4.38
C ALA A 131 -1.55 13.83 -3.41
N ALA A 132 -1.85 15.13 -3.44
CA ALA A 132 -2.89 15.73 -2.60
C ALA A 132 -4.31 15.21 -2.91
N LEU A 133 -4.57 14.76 -4.15
CA LEU A 133 -5.85 14.15 -4.52
C LEU A 133 -5.96 12.68 -4.07
N THR A 134 -4.83 12.01 -3.92
CA THR A 134 -4.78 10.56 -3.66
C THR A 134 -4.84 10.23 -2.16
N VAL A 135 -4.37 11.15 -1.28
CA VAL A 135 -4.31 10.93 0.18
C VAL A 135 -5.67 11.11 0.87
N LYS A 136 -6.62 11.74 0.24
CA LYS A 136 -7.99 11.89 0.78
C LYS A 136 -8.68 10.53 0.81
#